data_1679c666fdcaafc36165524f0e26788e
#
_entry.id   1679c666fdcaafc36165524f0e26788e
#
_cell.length_a   1.000
_cell.length_b   1.000
_cell.length_c   1.000
_cell.angle_alpha   90.00
_cell.angle_beta   90.00
_cell.angle_gamma   90.00
#
_symmetry.space_group_name_H-M   'P 1'
#
loop_
_entity.id
_entity.type
_entity.pdbx_description
1 polymer ?
#
loop_
_entity_poly.entity_id
_entity_poly.type
_entity_poly.pdbx_seq_one_letter_code
_entity_poly.pdbx_strand_id
1 'polypeptide(L)'
;VAAAARVLNIAQPALSRQISTMEAEMGARLFNRLSRGVSLTRFGRELEVRARVLVAQADQMRSEVAQAFAGTIGRLRIGVIPGYGWLPGITGAVSGLASNQREVRFEFVSCLSGEQIEMIKCGRLDAGCLAWRSPQDPSLRGIVIHSEKMAIAIPRKSSLASSRNPRLRDFAGQTFLTFPRDRSPAHYDSLMRKFAQAGIEPAESAATASDSATLLGLVAAGLGFAIVPETFARYHQNEIVLRKIPELDMPFELQLVWSADNRDPLLLELVRAFEHPLPPDGH
;
A
#
# COMPACT_ATOMS: atom_id res chain seq x y z
N VAL A 1 20.62 15.96 -14.21
CA VAL A 1 19.98 17.14 -14.84
C VAL A 1 19.75 16.91 -16.33
N ALA A 2 20.77 16.44 -17.13
CA ALA A 2 20.61 16.23 -18.59
C ALA A 2 19.49 15.22 -18.93
N ALA A 3 19.36 14.11 -18.20
CA ALA A 3 18.28 13.14 -18.41
C ALA A 3 16.91 13.76 -18.12
N ALA A 4 16.78 14.53 -17.03
CA ALA A 4 15.55 15.20 -16.68
C ALA A 4 15.14 16.27 -17.73
N ALA A 5 16.11 17.02 -18.26
CA ALA A 5 15.87 18.00 -19.32
C ALA A 5 15.29 17.35 -20.59
N ARG A 6 15.79 16.15 -20.95
CA ARG A 6 15.24 15.37 -22.07
C ARG A 6 13.79 14.93 -21.81
N VAL A 7 13.47 14.45 -20.60
CA VAL A 7 12.11 14.06 -20.25
C VAL A 7 11.15 15.23 -20.26
N LEU A 8 11.61 16.41 -19.84
CA LEU A 8 10.83 17.64 -19.83
C LEU A 8 10.81 18.38 -21.18
N ASN A 9 11.51 17.86 -22.18
CA ASN A 9 11.66 18.43 -23.51
C ASN A 9 12.11 19.91 -23.50
N ILE A 10 13.08 20.22 -22.61
CA ILE A 10 13.70 21.55 -22.49
C ILE A 10 15.23 21.47 -22.58
N ALA A 11 15.87 22.59 -22.89
CA ALA A 11 17.32 22.66 -22.91
C ALA A 11 17.90 22.53 -21.48
N GLN A 12 18.98 21.72 -21.31
CA GLN A 12 19.62 21.54 -20.00
C GLN A 12 20.02 22.86 -19.32
N PRO A 13 20.56 23.89 -20.02
CA PRO A 13 20.87 25.16 -19.37
C PRO A 13 19.63 25.89 -18.83
N ALA A 14 18.48 25.74 -19.48
CA ALA A 14 17.22 26.30 -19.02
C ALA A 14 16.77 25.63 -17.71
N LEU A 15 16.78 24.29 -17.67
CA LEU A 15 16.46 23.55 -16.44
C LEU A 15 17.41 23.88 -15.28
N SER A 16 18.72 24.01 -15.57
CA SER A 16 19.69 24.37 -14.54
C SER A 16 19.44 25.79 -13.99
N ARG A 17 19.05 26.74 -14.83
CA ARG A 17 18.69 28.10 -14.39
C ARG A 17 17.43 28.08 -13.53
N GLN A 18 16.38 27.36 -13.93
CA GLN A 18 15.14 27.21 -13.14
C GLN A 18 15.40 26.62 -11.76
N ILE A 19 16.23 25.57 -11.68
CA ILE A 19 16.65 24.97 -10.40
C ILE A 19 17.38 26.01 -9.54
N SER A 20 18.34 26.74 -10.11
CA SER A 20 19.11 27.75 -9.35
C SER A 20 18.22 28.90 -8.86
N THR A 21 17.23 29.34 -9.67
CA THR A 21 16.25 30.35 -9.25
C THR A 21 15.41 29.84 -8.09
N MET A 22 14.88 28.63 -8.18
CA MET A 22 14.10 28.02 -7.12
C MET A 22 14.92 27.83 -5.81
N GLU A 23 16.19 27.40 -5.90
CA GLU A 23 17.09 27.32 -4.76
C GLU A 23 17.34 28.69 -4.11
N ALA A 24 17.47 29.75 -4.94
CA ALA A 24 17.65 31.11 -4.46
C ALA A 24 16.39 31.66 -3.76
N GLU A 25 15.22 31.43 -4.33
CA GLU A 25 13.92 31.84 -3.75
C GLU A 25 13.65 31.13 -2.41
N MET A 26 14.02 29.84 -2.31
CA MET A 26 13.84 29.06 -1.09
C MET A 26 14.96 29.26 -0.05
N GLY A 27 16.03 29.95 -0.39
CA GLY A 27 17.19 30.15 0.47
C GLY A 27 17.95 28.87 0.84
N ALA A 28 17.72 27.77 0.09
CA ALA A 28 18.29 26.46 0.39
C ALA A 28 18.67 25.69 -0.88
N ARG A 29 19.80 25.00 -0.84
CA ARG A 29 20.15 24.06 -1.92
C ARG A 29 19.30 22.80 -1.85
N LEU A 30 18.74 22.41 -3.00
CA LEU A 30 17.93 21.21 -3.16
C LEU A 30 18.74 20.02 -3.67
N PHE A 31 19.84 20.28 -4.39
CA PHE A 31 20.70 19.26 -4.99
C PHE A 31 22.14 19.37 -4.54
N ASN A 32 22.74 18.24 -4.20
CA ASN A 32 24.18 18.07 -4.08
C ASN A 32 24.75 17.74 -5.46
N ARG A 33 25.80 18.45 -5.87
CA ARG A 33 26.55 18.11 -7.08
C ARG A 33 27.58 17.02 -6.77
N LEU A 34 27.49 15.91 -7.48
CA LEU A 34 28.44 14.79 -7.38
C LEU A 34 29.36 14.78 -8.62
N SER A 35 30.45 14.06 -8.53
CA SER A 35 31.35 13.83 -9.69
C SER A 35 30.62 13.15 -10.86
N ARG A 36 29.62 12.35 -10.56
CA ARG A 36 28.70 11.76 -11.55
C ARG A 36 27.27 12.00 -11.10
N GLY A 37 26.61 13.04 -11.65
CA GLY A 37 25.20 13.32 -11.42
C GLY A 37 24.91 14.28 -10.27
N VAL A 38 23.70 14.14 -9.71
CA VAL A 38 23.18 14.94 -8.59
C VAL A 38 22.43 14.04 -7.62
N SER A 39 22.47 14.36 -6.34
CA SER A 39 21.60 13.76 -5.31
C SER A 39 20.80 14.85 -4.61
N LEU A 40 19.68 14.48 -4.00
CA LEU A 40 18.89 15.42 -3.20
C LEU A 40 19.59 15.72 -1.87
N THR A 41 19.51 17.00 -1.45
CA THR A 41 19.80 17.40 -0.07
C THR A 41 18.66 16.95 0.86
N ARG A 42 18.78 17.21 2.17
CA ARG A 42 17.67 17.01 3.12
C ARG A 42 16.46 17.85 2.70
N PHE A 43 16.64 19.12 2.42
CA PHE A 43 15.57 20.03 1.95
C PHE A 43 15.02 19.59 0.59
N GLY A 44 15.89 19.09 -0.31
CA GLY A 44 15.44 18.55 -1.61
C GLY A 44 14.51 17.36 -1.46
N ARG A 45 14.75 16.45 -0.51
CA ARG A 45 13.85 15.32 -0.24
C ARG A 45 12.51 15.77 0.34
N GLU A 46 12.51 16.72 1.27
CA GLU A 46 11.27 17.29 1.82
C GLU A 46 10.45 17.99 0.74
N LEU A 47 11.11 18.76 -0.11
CA LEU A 47 10.45 19.41 -1.25
C LEU A 47 9.94 18.39 -2.27
N GLU A 48 10.69 17.33 -2.58
CA GLU A 48 10.26 16.29 -3.50
C GLU A 48 8.92 15.69 -3.10
N VAL A 49 8.75 15.33 -1.81
CA VAL A 49 7.48 14.79 -1.30
C VAL A 49 6.34 15.76 -1.56
N ARG A 50 6.52 17.06 -1.22
CA ARG A 50 5.49 18.08 -1.42
C ARG A 50 5.23 18.40 -2.88
N ALA A 51 6.29 18.48 -3.69
CA ALA A 51 6.18 18.73 -5.13
C ALA A 51 5.45 17.59 -5.84
N ARG A 52 5.67 16.34 -5.45
CA ARG A 52 4.91 15.20 -5.99
C ARG A 52 3.40 15.34 -5.74
N VAL A 53 3.03 15.82 -4.54
CA VAL A 53 1.62 16.10 -4.21
C VAL A 53 1.04 17.15 -5.16
N LEU A 54 1.73 18.27 -5.33
CA LEU A 54 1.25 19.37 -6.21
C LEU A 54 1.12 18.94 -7.67
N VAL A 55 2.11 18.22 -8.20
CA VAL A 55 2.07 17.71 -9.56
C VAL A 55 0.91 16.75 -9.74
N ALA A 56 0.68 15.83 -8.80
CA ALA A 56 -0.43 14.90 -8.87
C ALA A 56 -1.80 15.62 -8.81
N GLN A 57 -1.93 16.66 -7.98
CA GLN A 57 -3.16 17.48 -7.94
C GLN A 57 -3.40 18.25 -9.25
N ALA A 58 -2.33 18.77 -9.86
CA ALA A 58 -2.43 19.43 -11.17
C ALA A 58 -2.88 18.46 -12.28
N ASP A 59 -2.32 17.24 -12.29
CA ASP A 59 -2.71 16.20 -13.25
C ASP A 59 -4.16 15.74 -13.01
N GLN A 60 -4.58 15.65 -11.75
CA GLN A 60 -5.97 15.36 -11.41
C GLN A 60 -6.92 16.44 -11.92
N MET A 61 -6.63 17.71 -11.63
CA MET A 61 -7.43 18.84 -12.11
C MET A 61 -7.54 18.84 -13.64
N ARG A 62 -6.43 18.56 -14.35
CA ARG A 62 -6.45 18.46 -15.83
C ARG A 62 -7.35 17.31 -16.29
N SER A 63 -7.31 16.17 -15.60
CA SER A 63 -8.15 15.01 -15.89
C SER A 63 -9.64 15.34 -15.64
N GLU A 64 -9.96 15.97 -14.51
CA GLU A 64 -11.32 16.37 -14.15
C GLU A 64 -11.91 17.38 -15.14
N VAL A 65 -11.12 18.37 -15.54
CA VAL A 65 -11.52 19.34 -16.56
C VAL A 65 -11.75 18.67 -17.92
N ALA A 66 -10.85 17.77 -18.33
CA ALA A 66 -11.01 17.02 -19.57
C ALA A 66 -12.26 16.11 -19.54
N GLN A 67 -12.59 15.53 -18.40
CA GLN A 67 -13.78 14.70 -18.20
C GLN A 67 -15.07 15.54 -18.19
N ALA A 68 -15.05 16.73 -17.58
CA ALA A 68 -16.17 17.67 -17.61
C ALA A 68 -16.46 18.16 -19.03
N PHE A 69 -15.42 18.39 -19.85
CA PHE A 69 -15.57 18.74 -21.27
C PHE A 69 -16.03 17.56 -22.13
N ALA A 70 -15.66 16.33 -21.78
CA ALA A 70 -16.04 15.13 -22.54
C ALA A 70 -17.46 14.64 -22.26
N GLY A 71 -18.13 15.16 -21.21
CA GLY A 71 -19.55 14.89 -20.89
C GLY A 71 -19.86 13.44 -20.52
N THR A 72 -18.84 12.62 -20.26
CA THR A 72 -19.01 11.17 -20.06
C THR A 72 -17.85 10.57 -19.26
N ILE A 73 -18.12 9.56 -18.50
CA ILE A 73 -17.24 8.55 -17.90
C ILE A 73 -16.68 8.97 -16.53
N GLY A 74 -17.33 8.46 -15.51
CA GLY A 74 -16.74 8.40 -14.16
C GLY A 74 -15.50 7.49 -14.19
N ARG A 75 -14.42 7.91 -13.53
CA ARG A 75 -13.21 7.09 -13.31
C ARG A 75 -12.94 7.01 -11.83
N LEU A 76 -12.71 5.80 -11.33
CA LEU A 76 -12.24 5.58 -9.97
C LEU A 76 -10.89 4.85 -9.98
N ARG A 77 -9.90 5.46 -9.34
CA ARG A 77 -8.57 4.90 -9.10
C ARG A 77 -8.54 4.33 -7.69
N ILE A 78 -8.45 3.03 -7.60
CA ILE A 78 -8.56 2.30 -6.33
C ILE A 78 -7.25 1.58 -6.06
N GLY A 79 -6.59 1.94 -4.95
CA GLY A 79 -5.46 1.20 -4.44
C GLY A 79 -5.90 -0.14 -3.85
N VAL A 80 -5.13 -1.20 -4.06
CA VAL A 80 -5.40 -2.52 -3.48
C VAL A 80 -4.11 -3.13 -2.96
N ILE A 81 -4.11 -3.63 -1.72
CA ILE A 81 -2.99 -4.42 -1.22
C ILE A 81 -2.81 -5.66 -2.12
N PRO A 82 -1.57 -5.97 -2.55
CA PRO A 82 -1.31 -7.17 -3.35
C PRO A 82 -1.90 -8.43 -2.71
N GLY A 83 -2.68 -9.18 -3.48
CA GLY A 83 -3.36 -10.39 -3.02
C GLY A 83 -4.79 -10.21 -2.52
N TYR A 84 -5.32 -8.98 -2.44
CA TYR A 84 -6.68 -8.72 -1.96
C TYR A 84 -7.69 -8.28 -3.03
N GLY A 85 -7.26 -7.98 -4.25
CA GLY A 85 -8.15 -7.52 -5.33
C GLY A 85 -9.27 -8.49 -5.72
N TRP A 86 -9.16 -9.76 -5.34
CA TRP A 86 -10.15 -10.82 -5.61
C TRP A 86 -11.20 -10.97 -4.50
N LEU A 87 -11.12 -10.25 -3.39
CA LEU A 87 -12.11 -10.37 -2.31
C LEU A 87 -13.53 -10.12 -2.83
N PRO A 88 -14.50 -11.01 -2.50
CA PRO A 88 -15.86 -10.88 -2.99
C PRO A 88 -16.51 -9.53 -2.69
N GLY A 89 -16.19 -8.91 -1.55
CA GLY A 89 -16.67 -7.58 -1.22
C GLY A 89 -16.16 -6.51 -2.20
N ILE A 90 -14.90 -6.57 -2.62
CA ILE A 90 -14.32 -5.62 -3.58
C ILE A 90 -14.91 -5.86 -4.98
N THR A 91 -14.86 -7.12 -5.44
CA THR A 91 -15.36 -7.46 -6.79
C THR A 91 -16.85 -7.24 -6.92
N GLY A 92 -17.64 -7.55 -5.88
CA GLY A 92 -19.08 -7.34 -5.85
C GLY A 92 -19.46 -5.85 -5.90
N ALA A 93 -18.82 -5.01 -5.09
CA ALA A 93 -19.07 -3.57 -5.09
C ALA A 93 -18.75 -2.94 -6.47
N VAL A 94 -17.62 -3.33 -7.06
CA VAL A 94 -17.20 -2.83 -8.38
C VAL A 94 -18.13 -3.34 -9.49
N SER A 95 -18.51 -4.62 -9.47
CA SER A 95 -19.45 -5.21 -10.43
C SER A 95 -20.82 -4.55 -10.34
N GLY A 96 -21.30 -4.28 -9.13
CA GLY A 96 -22.57 -3.60 -8.91
C GLY A 96 -22.60 -2.18 -9.50
N LEU A 97 -21.52 -1.41 -9.28
CA LEU A 97 -21.40 -0.08 -9.89
C LEU A 97 -21.30 -0.15 -11.41
N ALA A 98 -20.48 -1.06 -11.95
CA ALA A 98 -20.30 -1.22 -13.39
C ALA A 98 -21.61 -1.63 -14.10
N SER A 99 -22.48 -2.39 -13.43
CA SER A 99 -23.76 -2.81 -13.98
C SER A 99 -24.78 -1.67 -14.01
N ASN A 100 -24.75 -0.78 -13.02
CA ASN A 100 -25.68 0.33 -12.89
C ASN A 100 -25.30 1.57 -13.73
N GLN A 101 -24.01 1.76 -13.95
CA GLN A 101 -23.48 2.93 -14.68
C GLN A 101 -22.58 2.44 -15.82
N ARG A 102 -23.09 2.45 -17.04
CA ARG A 102 -22.43 1.88 -18.23
C ARG A 102 -21.10 2.55 -18.62
N GLU A 103 -20.70 3.64 -17.97
CA GLU A 103 -19.53 4.46 -18.35
C GLU A 103 -18.55 4.71 -17.20
N VAL A 104 -18.50 3.82 -16.19
CA VAL A 104 -17.51 3.90 -15.12
C VAL A 104 -16.26 3.11 -15.46
N ARG A 105 -15.10 3.77 -15.44
CA ARG A 105 -13.80 3.13 -15.57
C ARG A 105 -13.16 2.93 -14.20
N PHE A 106 -12.91 1.70 -13.83
CA PHE A 106 -12.13 1.35 -12.64
C PHE A 106 -10.67 1.11 -13.01
N GLU A 107 -9.77 1.75 -12.27
CA GLU A 107 -8.33 1.52 -12.37
C GLU A 107 -7.82 1.04 -11.02
N PHE A 108 -7.31 -0.19 -10.98
CA PHE A 108 -6.72 -0.77 -9.77
C PHE A 108 -5.21 -0.60 -9.78
N VAL A 109 -4.69 -0.06 -8.66
CA VAL A 109 -3.26 0.15 -8.45
C VAL A 109 -2.81 -0.75 -7.30
N SER A 110 -1.93 -1.71 -7.60
CA SER A 110 -1.41 -2.64 -6.59
C SER A 110 -0.24 -1.99 -5.85
N CYS A 111 -0.43 -1.68 -4.57
CA CYS A 111 0.59 -1.07 -3.70
C CYS A 111 0.30 -1.30 -2.22
N LEU A 112 1.32 -1.15 -1.37
CA LEU A 112 1.19 -1.35 0.08
C LEU A 112 0.46 -0.18 0.75
N SER A 113 -0.05 -0.43 1.97
CA SER A 113 -0.91 0.52 2.70
C SER A 113 -0.31 1.92 2.86
N GLY A 114 0.97 2.03 3.17
CA GLY A 114 1.64 3.32 3.33
C GLY A 114 1.67 4.11 2.03
N GLU A 115 1.98 3.44 0.91
CA GLU A 115 1.97 4.05 -0.42
C GLU A 115 0.56 4.49 -0.82
N GLN A 116 -0.47 3.69 -0.53
CA GLN A 116 -1.86 4.04 -0.79
C GLN A 116 -2.27 5.31 -0.02
N ILE A 117 -1.92 5.40 1.26
CA ILE A 117 -2.21 6.58 2.09
C ILE A 117 -1.62 7.85 1.45
N GLU A 118 -0.36 7.82 1.06
CA GLU A 118 0.28 8.96 0.39
C GLU A 118 -0.37 9.29 -0.95
N MET A 119 -0.75 8.27 -1.72
CA MET A 119 -1.43 8.45 -3.00
C MET A 119 -2.85 9.02 -2.85
N ILE A 120 -3.59 8.64 -1.80
CA ILE A 120 -4.90 9.21 -1.47
C ILE A 120 -4.75 10.68 -1.07
N LYS A 121 -3.81 10.99 -0.17
CA LYS A 121 -3.56 12.36 0.29
C LYS A 121 -3.16 13.31 -0.83
N CYS A 122 -2.43 12.82 -1.83
CA CYS A 122 -2.04 13.62 -2.98
C CYS A 122 -2.99 13.50 -4.19
N GLY A 123 -4.15 12.85 -4.04
CA GLY A 123 -5.17 12.73 -5.08
C GLY A 123 -4.79 11.84 -6.27
N ARG A 124 -3.75 11.01 -6.15
CA ARG A 124 -3.41 10.00 -7.16
C ARG A 124 -4.30 8.77 -7.10
N LEU A 125 -4.90 8.50 -5.94
CA LEU A 125 -5.95 7.52 -5.74
C LEU A 125 -7.20 8.21 -5.21
N ASP A 126 -8.35 7.76 -5.65
CA ASP A 126 -9.64 8.24 -5.16
C ASP A 126 -10.05 7.49 -3.90
N ALA A 127 -9.68 6.20 -3.81
CA ALA A 127 -9.80 5.36 -2.61
C ALA A 127 -8.70 4.29 -2.57
N GLY A 128 -8.56 3.62 -1.44
CA GLY A 128 -7.65 2.49 -1.27
C GLY A 128 -8.24 1.42 -0.37
N CYS A 129 -8.12 0.16 -0.79
CA CYS A 129 -8.36 -1.00 0.05
C CYS A 129 -7.06 -1.32 0.80
N LEU A 130 -6.93 -0.82 2.02
CA LEU A 130 -5.69 -0.86 2.80
C LEU A 130 -5.94 -1.25 4.26
N ALA A 131 -4.88 -1.67 4.93
CA ALA A 131 -4.88 -1.98 6.36
C ALA A 131 -3.94 -1.03 7.13
N TRP A 132 -4.04 -1.07 8.47
CA TRP A 132 -3.10 -0.36 9.36
C TRP A 132 -3.15 1.18 9.24
N ARG A 133 -4.30 1.73 8.86
CA ARG A 133 -4.49 3.19 8.89
C ARG A 133 -4.48 3.67 10.35
N SER A 134 -3.84 4.82 10.60
CA SER A 134 -4.01 5.52 11.88
C SER A 134 -5.45 6.06 12.00
N PRO A 135 -6.22 5.66 13.02
CA PRO A 135 -7.56 6.18 13.20
C PRO A 135 -7.59 7.67 13.58
N GLN A 136 -6.45 8.22 14.01
CA GLN A 136 -6.32 9.62 14.43
C GLN A 136 -5.99 10.57 13.28
N ASP A 137 -5.82 10.09 12.06
CA ASP A 137 -5.56 10.95 10.90
C ASP A 137 -6.90 11.55 10.40
N PRO A 138 -7.18 12.84 10.66
CA PRO A 138 -8.45 13.48 10.31
C PRO A 138 -8.60 13.71 8.80
N SER A 139 -7.50 13.64 8.05
CA SER A 139 -7.51 13.82 6.59
C SER A 139 -8.09 12.63 5.84
N LEU A 140 -8.30 11.49 6.53
CA LEU A 140 -8.75 10.26 5.93
C LEU A 140 -10.03 9.75 6.60
N ARG A 141 -10.96 9.25 5.80
CA ARG A 141 -12.11 8.45 6.22
C ARG A 141 -11.92 7.01 5.79
N GLY A 142 -12.60 6.08 6.47
CA GLY A 142 -12.55 4.67 6.09
C GLY A 142 -13.63 3.87 6.76
N ILE A 143 -14.04 2.80 6.08
CA ILE A 143 -14.95 1.77 6.58
C ILE A 143 -14.24 0.41 6.51
N VAL A 144 -14.51 -0.47 7.46
CA VAL A 144 -13.99 -1.85 7.43
C VAL A 144 -14.78 -2.64 6.38
N ILE A 145 -14.09 -3.25 5.43
CA ILE A 145 -14.69 -4.04 4.35
C ILE A 145 -14.36 -5.53 4.45
N HIS A 146 -13.36 -5.89 5.24
CA HIS A 146 -13.00 -7.27 5.54
C HIS A 146 -12.22 -7.33 6.84
N SER A 147 -12.43 -8.40 7.63
CA SER A 147 -11.68 -8.65 8.85
C SER A 147 -11.30 -10.12 8.94
N GLU A 148 -10.05 -10.39 9.29
CA GLU A 148 -9.55 -11.74 9.50
C GLU A 148 -8.44 -11.75 10.55
N LYS A 149 -7.98 -12.95 10.94
CA LYS A 149 -6.89 -13.12 11.90
C LYS A 149 -5.54 -13.22 11.19
N MET A 150 -4.50 -12.88 11.93
CA MET A 150 -3.13 -13.13 11.51
C MET A 150 -2.71 -14.56 11.87
N ALA A 151 -1.88 -15.14 11.02
CA ALA A 151 -1.26 -16.43 11.22
C ALA A 151 0.23 -16.36 10.90
N ILE A 152 1.00 -17.31 11.41
CA ILE A 152 2.41 -17.44 11.07
C ILE A 152 2.57 -18.45 9.92
N ALA A 153 3.25 -18.04 8.87
CA ALA A 153 3.63 -18.85 7.73
C ALA A 153 5.01 -19.47 8.00
N ILE A 154 5.10 -20.77 7.96
CA ILE A 154 6.28 -21.56 8.32
C ILE A 154 6.63 -22.48 7.14
N PRO A 155 7.91 -22.61 6.74
CA PRO A 155 8.31 -23.63 5.77
C PRO A 155 7.88 -25.01 6.24
N ARG A 156 7.24 -25.81 5.38
CA ARG A 156 6.76 -27.15 5.74
C ARG A 156 7.87 -28.08 6.25
N LYS A 157 9.10 -27.86 5.78
CA LYS A 157 10.29 -28.64 6.21
C LYS A 157 10.86 -28.20 7.58
N SER A 158 10.37 -27.08 8.13
CA SER A 158 10.80 -26.62 9.45
C SER A 158 10.27 -27.55 10.55
N SER A 159 11.06 -27.78 11.60
CA SER A 159 10.62 -28.50 12.79
C SER A 159 9.42 -27.85 13.47
N LEU A 160 9.30 -26.53 13.40
CA LEU A 160 8.18 -25.76 13.93
C LEU A 160 6.86 -26.02 13.19
N ALA A 161 6.91 -26.48 11.94
CA ALA A 161 5.72 -26.82 11.18
C ALA A 161 4.95 -28.01 11.78
N SER A 162 5.63 -28.90 12.48
CA SER A 162 5.05 -30.07 13.14
C SER A 162 4.43 -29.75 14.52
N SER A 163 4.73 -28.57 15.09
CA SER A 163 4.16 -28.15 16.37
C SER A 163 2.65 -27.92 16.24
N ARG A 164 1.88 -28.52 17.17
CA ARG A 164 0.42 -28.33 17.21
C ARG A 164 0.02 -26.98 17.82
N ASN A 165 0.80 -26.46 18.74
CA ASN A 165 0.55 -25.21 19.47
C ASN A 165 1.84 -24.39 19.57
N PRO A 166 2.37 -23.87 18.45
CA PRO A 166 3.57 -23.05 18.51
C PRO A 166 3.27 -21.72 19.23
N ARG A 167 4.27 -21.23 19.95
CA ARG A 167 4.25 -19.92 20.60
C ARG A 167 5.19 -18.98 19.88
N LEU A 168 4.94 -17.68 19.97
CA LEU A 168 5.78 -16.70 19.29
C LEU A 168 7.26 -16.80 19.73
N ARG A 169 7.51 -17.12 21.00
CA ARG A 169 8.87 -17.36 21.55
C ARG A 169 9.63 -18.51 20.90
N ASP A 170 8.93 -19.47 20.28
CA ASP A 170 9.57 -20.62 19.62
C ASP A 170 10.30 -20.20 18.33
N PHE A 171 10.04 -18.96 17.86
CA PHE A 171 10.66 -18.35 16.70
C PHE A 171 11.84 -17.44 17.05
N ALA A 172 12.27 -17.42 18.32
CA ALA A 172 13.44 -16.66 18.73
C ALA A 172 14.68 -17.08 17.91
N GLY A 173 15.41 -16.09 17.37
CA GLY A 173 16.57 -16.32 16.52
C GLY A 173 16.28 -16.89 15.13
N GLN A 174 15.02 -17.13 14.77
CA GLN A 174 14.63 -17.46 13.40
C GLN A 174 14.53 -16.18 12.55
N THR A 175 14.85 -16.31 11.28
CA THR A 175 14.74 -15.18 10.35
C THR A 175 13.27 -14.78 10.10
N PHE A 176 12.95 -13.53 10.38
CA PHE A 176 11.62 -12.97 10.11
C PHE A 176 11.61 -12.26 8.77
N LEU A 177 10.71 -12.70 7.90
CA LEU A 177 10.48 -12.13 6.58
C LEU A 177 9.27 -11.20 6.65
N THR A 178 9.43 -9.98 6.19
CA THR A 178 8.38 -8.96 6.21
C THR A 178 8.54 -7.96 5.07
N PHE A 179 7.60 -7.04 4.96
CA PHE A 179 7.70 -5.90 4.05
C PHE A 179 8.65 -4.83 4.61
N PRO A 180 9.30 -4.03 3.75
CA PRO A 180 10.11 -2.91 4.18
C PRO A 180 9.30 -1.93 5.04
N ARG A 181 9.89 -1.45 6.13
CA ARG A 181 9.22 -0.56 7.08
C ARG A 181 8.76 0.75 6.44
N ASP A 182 9.55 1.30 5.53
CA ASP A 182 9.25 2.55 4.82
C ASP A 182 8.01 2.47 3.93
N ARG A 183 7.64 1.26 3.45
CA ARG A 183 6.45 1.04 2.62
C ARG A 183 5.18 0.72 3.42
N SER A 184 5.30 0.23 4.65
CA SER A 184 4.17 -0.08 5.53
C SER A 184 4.56 0.06 7.02
N PRO A 185 4.86 1.29 7.49
CA PRO A 185 5.43 1.49 8.82
C PRO A 185 4.53 1.00 9.94
N ALA A 186 3.22 1.26 9.87
CA ALA A 186 2.28 0.86 10.91
C ALA A 186 2.16 -0.66 11.06
N HIS A 187 2.20 -1.40 9.95
CA HIS A 187 2.24 -2.87 9.95
C HIS A 187 3.52 -3.37 10.61
N TYR A 188 4.67 -2.90 10.13
CA TYR A 188 5.98 -3.31 10.65
C TYR A 188 6.09 -3.04 12.16
N ASP A 189 5.77 -1.83 12.60
CA ASP A 189 5.86 -1.44 14.01
C ASP A 189 4.88 -2.22 14.89
N SER A 190 3.73 -2.62 14.36
CA SER A 190 2.77 -3.47 15.05
C SER A 190 3.34 -4.87 15.31
N LEU A 191 4.00 -5.47 14.33
CA LEU A 191 4.66 -6.77 14.47
C LEU A 191 5.84 -6.69 15.44
N MET A 192 6.67 -5.67 15.33
CA MET A 192 7.81 -5.47 16.25
C MET A 192 7.33 -5.33 17.71
N ARG A 193 6.22 -4.64 17.96
CA ARG A 193 5.62 -4.59 19.30
C ARG A 193 5.20 -5.98 19.82
N LYS A 194 4.65 -6.85 18.96
CA LYS A 194 4.28 -8.23 19.34
C LYS A 194 5.50 -9.07 19.69
N PHE A 195 6.58 -8.95 18.94
CA PHE A 195 7.84 -9.61 19.26
C PHE A 195 8.41 -9.12 20.60
N ALA A 196 8.44 -7.80 20.82
CA ALA A 196 8.91 -7.24 22.08
C ALA A 196 8.04 -7.69 23.28
N GLN A 197 6.72 -7.77 23.13
CA GLN A 197 5.81 -8.31 24.16
C GLN A 197 6.06 -9.80 24.46
N ALA A 198 6.49 -10.56 23.48
CA ALA A 198 6.88 -11.96 23.65
C ALA A 198 8.31 -12.15 24.18
N GLY A 199 9.06 -11.04 24.34
CA GLY A 199 10.45 -11.06 24.83
C GLY A 199 11.43 -11.66 23.84
N ILE A 200 11.16 -11.55 22.55
CA ILE A 200 12.03 -12.07 21.48
C ILE A 200 12.42 -10.99 20.48
N GLU A 201 13.59 -11.14 19.91
CA GLU A 201 14.04 -10.37 18.75
C GLU A 201 14.21 -11.33 17.58
N PRO A 202 13.49 -11.13 16.47
CA PRO A 202 13.71 -11.94 15.29
C PRO A 202 15.06 -11.59 14.65
N ALA A 203 15.70 -12.57 14.01
CA ALA A 203 16.89 -12.29 13.22
C ALA A 203 16.52 -11.46 11.99
N GLU A 204 17.36 -10.48 11.66
CA GLU A 204 17.18 -9.68 10.45
C GLU A 204 17.27 -10.56 9.20
N SER A 205 16.41 -10.28 8.25
CA SER A 205 16.43 -10.93 6.95
C SER A 205 17.32 -10.18 5.96
N ALA A 206 18.14 -10.92 5.23
CA ALA A 206 18.85 -10.40 4.06
C ALA A 206 17.95 -10.21 2.83
N ALA A 207 16.71 -10.71 2.88
CA ALA A 207 15.73 -10.63 1.80
C ALA A 207 14.53 -9.78 2.21
N THR A 208 14.07 -8.93 1.30
CA THR A 208 12.86 -8.13 1.46
C THR A 208 11.86 -8.49 0.37
N ALA A 209 10.58 -8.42 0.69
CA ALA A 209 9.50 -8.66 -0.27
C ALA A 209 8.72 -7.37 -0.54
N SER A 210 8.32 -7.18 -1.79
CA SER A 210 7.49 -6.05 -2.21
C SER A 210 6.00 -6.38 -2.26
N ASP A 211 5.65 -7.66 -2.18
CA ASP A 211 4.28 -8.18 -2.24
C ASP A 211 4.17 -9.51 -1.48
N SER A 212 2.91 -9.91 -1.22
CA SER A 212 2.62 -11.10 -0.42
C SER A 212 3.00 -12.41 -1.10
N ALA A 213 2.94 -12.48 -2.42
CA ALA A 213 3.30 -13.72 -3.14
C ALA A 213 4.81 -13.95 -3.07
N THR A 214 5.62 -12.90 -3.27
CA THR A 214 7.07 -12.93 -3.08
C THR A 214 7.42 -13.29 -1.64
N LEU A 215 6.75 -12.67 -0.65
CA LEU A 215 6.98 -12.96 0.77
C LEU A 215 6.77 -14.45 1.08
N LEU A 216 5.65 -15.02 0.63
CA LEU A 216 5.35 -16.44 0.82
C LEU A 216 6.28 -17.35 0.01
N GLY A 217 6.71 -16.93 -1.16
CA GLY A 217 7.74 -17.63 -1.93
C GLY A 217 9.07 -17.76 -1.19
N LEU A 218 9.51 -16.69 -0.49
CA LEU A 218 10.70 -16.73 0.36
C LEU A 218 10.52 -17.67 1.56
N VAL A 219 9.32 -17.69 2.18
CA VAL A 219 8.99 -18.67 3.23
C VAL A 219 9.04 -20.09 2.66
N ALA A 220 8.43 -20.34 1.49
CA ALA A 220 8.44 -21.65 0.84
C ALA A 220 9.85 -22.15 0.52
N ALA A 221 10.75 -21.24 0.16
CA ALA A 221 12.17 -21.51 -0.07
C ALA A 221 12.96 -21.81 1.22
N GLY A 222 12.35 -21.63 2.39
CA GLY A 222 12.98 -21.92 3.67
C GLY A 222 13.87 -20.79 4.22
N LEU A 223 13.74 -19.57 3.72
CA LEU A 223 14.57 -18.43 4.12
C LEU A 223 14.15 -17.83 5.47
N GLY A 224 13.00 -18.21 6.00
CA GLY A 224 12.49 -17.74 7.29
C GLY A 224 11.01 -17.98 7.45
N PHE A 225 10.41 -17.29 8.41
CA PHE A 225 8.96 -17.29 8.64
C PHE A 225 8.37 -15.90 8.41
N ALA A 226 7.07 -15.84 8.16
CA ALA A 226 6.34 -14.57 8.02
C ALA A 226 5.05 -14.57 8.84
N ILE A 227 4.55 -13.40 9.19
CA ILE A 227 3.21 -13.23 9.80
C ILE A 227 2.31 -12.63 8.73
N VAL A 228 1.25 -13.35 8.38
CA VAL A 228 0.36 -13.02 7.26
C VAL A 228 -1.10 -13.26 7.66
N PRO A 229 -2.06 -12.61 7.00
CA PRO A 229 -3.48 -12.91 7.16
C PRO A 229 -3.83 -14.35 6.77
N GLU A 230 -4.86 -14.93 7.42
CA GLU A 230 -5.26 -16.33 7.22
C GLU A 230 -5.69 -16.66 5.79
N THR A 231 -6.24 -15.71 5.06
CA THR A 231 -6.62 -15.91 3.65
C THR A 231 -5.46 -16.29 2.76
N PHE A 232 -4.23 -15.96 3.14
CA PHE A 232 -3.03 -16.38 2.42
C PHE A 232 -2.72 -17.88 2.54
N ALA A 233 -3.46 -18.64 3.37
CA ALA A 233 -3.38 -20.10 3.42
C ALA A 233 -3.59 -20.79 2.06
N ARG A 234 -4.19 -20.09 1.09
CA ARG A 234 -4.46 -20.60 -0.26
C ARG A 234 -3.21 -20.66 -1.13
N TYR A 235 -2.18 -19.89 -0.79
CA TYR A 235 -0.94 -19.82 -1.54
C TYR A 235 0.07 -20.83 -0.97
N HIS A 236 0.79 -21.53 -1.85
CA HIS A 236 1.89 -22.43 -1.51
C HIS A 236 1.55 -23.52 -0.47
N GLN A 237 0.33 -24.10 -0.52
CA GLN A 237 -0.16 -25.09 0.46
C GLN A 237 0.74 -26.32 0.61
N ASN A 238 1.53 -26.65 -0.40
CA ASN A 238 2.43 -27.79 -0.38
C ASN A 238 3.76 -27.48 0.32
N GLU A 239 4.21 -26.24 0.28
CA GLU A 239 5.53 -25.81 0.77
C GLU A 239 5.48 -25.08 2.10
N ILE A 240 4.31 -24.52 2.48
CA ILE A 240 4.10 -23.70 3.66
C ILE A 240 3.05 -24.34 4.57
N VAL A 241 3.19 -24.11 5.85
CA VAL A 241 2.16 -24.39 6.87
C VAL A 241 1.79 -23.08 7.55
N LEU A 242 0.51 -22.77 7.61
CA LEU A 242 0.01 -21.69 8.45
C LEU A 242 -0.36 -22.21 9.83
N ARG A 243 0.04 -21.49 10.86
CA ARG A 243 -0.29 -21.77 12.26
C ARG A 243 -0.86 -20.54 12.95
N LYS A 244 -1.94 -20.75 13.69
CA LYS A 244 -2.47 -19.74 14.61
C LYS A 244 -1.59 -19.70 15.84
N ILE A 245 -1.26 -18.50 16.29
CA ILE A 245 -0.48 -18.25 17.49
C ILE A 245 -1.29 -17.32 18.39
N PRO A 246 -1.57 -17.72 19.65
CA PRO A 246 -2.39 -16.91 20.55
C PRO A 246 -1.86 -15.48 20.76
N GLU A 247 -0.55 -15.31 20.78
CA GLU A 247 0.10 -14.01 20.96
C GLU A 247 -0.10 -13.06 19.76
N LEU A 248 -0.48 -13.59 18.60
CA LEU A 248 -0.84 -12.84 17.40
C LEU A 248 -2.34 -12.50 17.34
N ASP A 249 -3.00 -12.42 18.50
CA ASP A 249 -4.39 -11.95 18.58
C ASP A 249 -4.46 -10.45 18.24
N MET A 250 -4.38 -10.20 16.96
CA MET A 250 -4.51 -8.88 16.34
C MET A 250 -5.34 -9.04 15.06
N PRO A 251 -6.45 -8.33 14.95
CA PRO A 251 -7.25 -8.40 13.74
C PRO A 251 -6.48 -7.75 12.59
N PHE A 252 -6.54 -8.36 11.43
CA PHE A 252 -6.22 -7.71 10.19
C PHE A 252 -7.53 -7.15 9.63
N GLU A 253 -7.67 -5.84 9.65
CA GLU A 253 -8.82 -5.14 9.12
C GLU A 253 -8.44 -4.46 7.81
N LEU A 254 -9.02 -4.94 6.72
CA LEU A 254 -8.96 -4.25 5.44
C LEU A 254 -10.06 -3.18 5.43
N GLN A 255 -9.68 -1.96 5.16
CA GLN A 255 -10.58 -0.82 5.10
C GLN A 255 -10.61 -0.24 3.69
N LEU A 256 -11.77 0.17 3.22
CA LEU A 256 -11.87 1.14 2.13
C LEU A 256 -11.61 2.51 2.74
N VAL A 257 -10.56 3.20 2.27
CA VAL A 257 -10.10 4.48 2.80
C VAL A 257 -10.06 5.52 1.68
N TRP A 258 -10.46 6.75 1.99
CA TRP A 258 -10.46 7.88 1.04
C TRP A 258 -10.15 9.20 1.75
N SER A 259 -9.86 10.26 0.99
CA SER A 259 -9.66 11.59 1.56
C SER A 259 -10.94 12.12 2.20
N ALA A 260 -10.84 12.66 3.41
CA ALA A 260 -11.98 13.24 4.11
C ALA A 260 -12.68 14.37 3.33
N ASP A 261 -11.96 15.03 2.42
CA ASP A 261 -12.46 16.12 1.59
C ASP A 261 -13.01 15.67 0.23
N ASN A 262 -12.81 14.40 -0.15
CA ASN A 262 -13.32 13.88 -1.42
C ASN A 262 -14.85 13.73 -1.36
N ARG A 263 -15.54 14.41 -2.26
CA ARG A 263 -17.01 14.42 -2.39
C ARG A 263 -17.48 13.86 -3.74
N ASP A 264 -16.61 13.17 -4.45
CA ASP A 264 -16.97 12.56 -5.73
C ASP A 264 -18.19 11.64 -5.55
N PRO A 265 -19.30 11.89 -6.29
CA PRO A 265 -20.51 11.09 -6.18
C PRO A 265 -20.27 9.60 -6.44
N LEU A 266 -19.40 9.26 -7.39
CA LEU A 266 -19.09 7.88 -7.75
C LEU A 266 -18.33 7.16 -6.63
N LEU A 267 -17.40 7.88 -5.96
CA LEU A 267 -16.74 7.35 -4.76
C LEU A 267 -17.76 7.10 -3.65
N LEU A 268 -18.69 8.02 -3.43
CA LEU A 268 -19.72 7.85 -2.40
C LEU A 268 -20.67 6.69 -2.72
N GLU A 269 -20.95 6.44 -3.99
CA GLU A 269 -21.69 5.24 -4.42
C GLU A 269 -20.88 3.96 -4.14
N LEU A 270 -19.58 3.95 -4.42
CA LEU A 270 -18.72 2.82 -4.06
C LEU A 270 -18.73 2.56 -2.55
N VAL A 271 -18.64 3.60 -1.72
CA VAL A 271 -18.73 3.47 -0.26
C VAL A 271 -20.05 2.83 0.15
N ARG A 272 -21.18 3.29 -0.40
CA ARG A 272 -22.51 2.72 -0.13
C ARG A 272 -22.62 1.25 -0.55
N ALA A 273 -22.00 0.88 -1.67
CA ALA A 273 -22.00 -0.50 -2.15
C ALA A 273 -21.28 -1.46 -1.17
N PHE A 274 -20.28 -0.96 -0.44
CA PHE A 274 -19.63 -1.72 0.63
C PHE A 274 -20.45 -1.76 1.94
N GLU A 275 -21.17 -0.68 2.27
CA GLU A 275 -22.03 -0.62 3.47
C GLU A 275 -23.28 -1.50 3.31
N HIS A 276 -23.76 -1.64 2.09
CA HIS A 276 -24.93 -2.43 1.74
C HIS A 276 -24.60 -3.42 0.61
N PRO A 277 -23.81 -4.48 0.92
CA PRO A 277 -23.45 -5.46 -0.10
C PRO A 277 -24.73 -6.07 -0.69
N LEU A 278 -24.83 -6.04 -2.01
CA LEU A 278 -25.87 -6.76 -2.72
C LEU A 278 -25.80 -8.24 -2.31
N PRO A 279 -26.94 -8.92 -2.07
CA PRO A 279 -26.92 -10.35 -1.81
C PRO A 279 -26.17 -11.03 -2.99
N PRO A 280 -25.32 -12.03 -2.71
CA PRO A 280 -24.69 -12.77 -3.78
C PRO A 280 -25.81 -13.33 -4.67
N ASP A 281 -25.78 -12.97 -5.96
CA ASP A 281 -26.69 -13.54 -6.95
C ASP A 281 -26.61 -15.06 -6.83
N GLY A 282 -27.75 -15.65 -6.47
CA GLY A 282 -27.86 -17.09 -6.33
C GLY A 282 -27.62 -17.77 -7.67
N HIS A 283 -26.53 -18.54 -7.71
CA HIS A 283 -26.33 -19.61 -8.69
C HIS A 283 -26.41 -20.94 -7.97
#